data_6e2284f1443e8ff88185d3b5c13cc916
#
_entry.id   6e2284f1443e8ff88185d3b5c13cc916
#
_cell.length_a   1.000
_cell.length_b   1.000
_cell.length_c   1.000
_cell.angle_alpha   90.00
_cell.angle_beta   90.00
_cell.angle_gamma   90.00
#
_symmetry.space_group_name_H-M   'P 1'
#
loop_
_entity.id
_entity.type
_entity.pdbx_description
1 polymer ?
#
loop_
_entity_poly.entity_id
_entity_poly.type
_entity_poly.pdbx_seq_one_letter_code
_entity_poly.pdbx_strand_id
1 'polypeptide(L)'
;LEQDAQDQAENSLRSTAWTTIFTNSEVLEYPEKDMDEAAKNFKSIAESYAKQADMELDEFIESQGIAQEDFDAQCQQYAQAKVKQDLIIQGIMDAEGMTFDDEESLAIQNDLVEQYGSGDLATLIDTYGQVAVDESIGLTRVEDFIVANATFEQASADSTAEDAGAEDSTKTDS
;
A
#
# COMPACT_ATOMS: atom_id res chain seq x y z
N LEU A 1 -6.71 -20.91 12.78
CA LEU A 1 -5.38 -20.68 13.41
C LEU A 1 -4.19 -20.89 12.46
N GLU A 2 -4.10 -22.06 11.74
CA GLU A 2 -3.03 -22.27 10.75
C GLU A 2 -3.27 -21.44 9.49
N GLN A 3 -4.50 -21.36 9.04
CA GLN A 3 -4.88 -20.57 7.86
C GLN A 3 -4.68 -19.07 8.11
N ASP A 4 -5.08 -18.56 9.27
CA ASP A 4 -4.90 -17.16 9.67
C ASP A 4 -3.40 -16.77 9.72
N ALA A 5 -2.53 -17.67 10.15
CA ALA A 5 -1.09 -17.46 10.20
C ALA A 5 -0.47 -17.47 8.79
N GLN A 6 -1.00 -18.27 7.89
CA GLN A 6 -0.57 -18.34 6.50
C GLN A 6 -0.99 -17.08 5.73
N ASP A 7 -2.24 -16.65 5.89
CA ASP A 7 -2.78 -15.43 5.30
C ASP A 7 -2.02 -14.19 5.79
N GLN A 8 -1.66 -14.14 7.07
CA GLN A 8 -0.82 -13.06 7.63
C GLN A 8 0.60 -13.06 7.05
N ALA A 9 1.20 -14.23 6.86
CA ALA A 9 2.52 -14.34 6.27
C ALA A 9 2.53 -13.91 4.80
N GLU A 10 1.53 -14.29 4.02
CA GLU A 10 1.37 -13.86 2.62
C GLU A 10 1.16 -12.35 2.52
N ASN A 11 0.29 -11.78 3.33
CA ASN A 11 0.05 -10.34 3.37
C ASN A 11 1.32 -9.55 3.76
N SER A 12 2.08 -10.06 4.73
CA SER A 12 3.37 -9.48 5.13
C SER A 12 4.39 -9.52 3.98
N LEU A 13 4.41 -10.63 3.26
CA LEU A 13 5.29 -10.84 2.12
C LEU A 13 4.96 -9.88 0.98
N ARG A 14 3.68 -9.74 0.62
CA ARG A 14 3.17 -8.78 -0.36
C ARG A 14 3.58 -7.35 0.01
N SER A 15 3.28 -6.93 1.23
CA SER A 15 3.60 -5.59 1.73
C SER A 15 5.10 -5.30 1.70
N THR A 16 5.94 -6.27 2.09
CA THR A 16 7.41 -6.14 2.06
C THR A 16 7.93 -6.03 0.62
N ALA A 17 7.45 -6.89 -0.26
CA ALA A 17 7.82 -6.90 -1.67
C ALA A 17 7.41 -5.59 -2.36
N TRP A 18 6.19 -5.15 -2.16
CA TRP A 18 5.69 -3.87 -2.66
C TRP A 18 6.52 -2.69 -2.15
N THR A 19 6.75 -2.60 -0.84
CA THR A 19 7.55 -1.54 -0.23
C THR A 19 8.97 -1.49 -0.81
N THR A 20 9.56 -2.64 -1.07
CA THR A 20 10.88 -2.75 -1.68
C THR A 20 10.90 -2.20 -3.10
N ILE A 21 9.94 -2.59 -3.93
CA ILE A 21 9.78 -2.08 -5.29
C ILE A 21 9.52 -0.58 -5.28
N PHE A 22 8.54 -0.14 -4.47
CA PHE A 22 8.18 1.27 -4.36
C PHE A 22 9.37 2.15 -3.94
N THR A 23 10.15 1.70 -2.96
CA THR A 23 11.30 2.47 -2.45
C THR A 23 12.43 2.54 -3.47
N ASN A 24 12.68 1.45 -4.19
CA ASN A 24 13.78 1.36 -5.16
C ASN A 24 13.42 1.89 -6.56
N SER A 25 12.15 2.15 -6.82
CA SER A 25 11.70 2.74 -8.08
C SER A 25 11.94 4.26 -8.07
N GLU A 26 12.40 4.79 -9.18
CA GLU A 26 12.57 6.23 -9.41
C GLU A 26 11.59 6.69 -10.49
N VAL A 27 10.85 7.77 -10.21
CA VAL A 27 9.99 8.43 -11.19
C VAL A 27 10.81 9.50 -11.88
N LEU A 28 11.02 9.38 -13.18
CA LEU A 28 11.79 10.32 -13.97
C LEU A 28 11.03 11.62 -14.21
N GLU A 29 9.71 11.54 -14.37
CA GLU A 29 8.84 12.68 -14.62
C GLU A 29 7.45 12.39 -14.04
N TYR A 30 6.92 13.33 -13.26
CA TYR A 30 5.57 13.27 -12.74
C TYR A 30 4.63 14.02 -13.67
N PRO A 31 3.60 13.38 -14.26
CA PRO A 31 2.62 14.07 -15.07
C PRO A 31 1.86 15.12 -14.24
N GLU A 32 1.93 16.38 -14.67
CA GLU A 32 1.35 17.51 -13.93
C GLU A 32 -0.15 17.33 -13.68
N LYS A 33 -0.87 16.83 -14.68
CA LYS A 33 -2.31 16.56 -14.56
C LYS A 33 -2.63 15.56 -13.46
N ASP A 34 -1.88 14.46 -13.40
CA ASP A 34 -2.12 13.39 -12.42
C ASP A 34 -1.76 13.85 -11.00
N MET A 35 -0.71 14.64 -10.88
CA MET A 35 -0.33 15.31 -9.63
C MET A 35 -1.42 16.24 -9.13
N ASP A 36 -1.97 17.07 -10.01
CA ASP A 36 -3.06 18.01 -9.67
C ASP A 36 -4.33 17.26 -9.26
N GLU A 37 -4.69 16.19 -9.98
CA GLU A 37 -5.86 15.37 -9.67
C GLU A 37 -5.70 14.67 -8.33
N ALA A 38 -4.54 14.08 -8.05
CA ALA A 38 -4.28 13.41 -6.79
C ALA A 38 -4.27 14.37 -5.58
N ALA A 39 -3.63 15.54 -5.73
CA ALA A 39 -3.65 16.58 -4.69
C ALA A 39 -5.07 17.08 -4.41
N LYS A 40 -5.87 17.28 -5.46
CA LYS A 40 -7.27 17.68 -5.36
C LYS A 40 -8.14 16.63 -4.69
N ASN A 41 -7.90 15.35 -4.98
CA ASN A 41 -8.61 14.24 -4.33
C ASN A 41 -8.34 14.23 -2.83
N PHE A 42 -7.08 14.35 -2.41
CA PHE A 42 -6.74 14.44 -1.00
C PHE A 42 -7.42 15.61 -0.30
N LYS A 43 -7.41 16.78 -0.93
CA LYS A 43 -8.11 17.96 -0.42
C LYS A 43 -9.61 17.72 -0.28
N SER A 44 -10.25 17.07 -1.25
CA SER A 44 -11.69 16.75 -1.22
C SER A 44 -12.05 15.79 -0.07
N ILE A 45 -11.16 14.89 0.30
CA ILE A 45 -11.33 14.01 1.48
C ILE A 45 -11.35 14.88 2.75
N ALA A 46 -10.40 15.80 2.91
CA ALA A 46 -10.36 16.72 4.04
C ALA A 46 -11.59 17.63 4.10
N GLU A 47 -12.05 18.13 2.95
CA GLU A 47 -13.31 18.90 2.84
C GLU A 47 -14.52 18.08 3.28
N SER A 48 -14.54 16.79 3.01
CA SER A 48 -15.61 15.89 3.44
C SER A 48 -15.63 15.72 4.96
N TYR A 49 -14.45 15.61 5.59
CA TYR A 49 -14.34 15.58 7.05
C TYR A 49 -14.71 16.92 7.69
N ALA A 50 -14.31 18.05 7.10
CA ALA A 50 -14.68 19.37 7.56
C ALA A 50 -16.22 19.54 7.55
N LYS A 51 -16.88 19.14 6.47
CA LYS A 51 -18.36 19.16 6.37
C LYS A 51 -19.04 18.26 7.40
N GLN A 52 -18.47 17.09 7.70
CA GLN A 52 -19.02 16.23 8.77
C GLN A 52 -18.88 16.86 10.15
N ALA A 53 -17.87 17.70 10.35
CA ALA A 53 -17.66 18.48 11.57
C ALA A 53 -18.42 19.82 11.59
N ASP A 54 -19.21 20.12 10.56
CA ASP A 54 -19.93 21.40 10.37
C ASP A 54 -18.98 22.61 10.36
N MET A 55 -17.83 22.43 9.70
CA MET A 55 -16.74 23.44 9.59
C MET A 55 -16.39 23.69 8.12
N GLU A 56 -15.85 24.90 7.85
CA GLU A 56 -15.10 25.14 6.62
C GLU A 56 -13.74 24.47 6.66
N LEU A 57 -13.12 24.16 5.51
CA LEU A 57 -11.87 23.42 5.44
C LEU A 57 -10.74 24.10 6.24
N ASP A 58 -10.59 25.42 6.10
CA ASP A 58 -9.54 26.17 6.78
C ASP A 58 -9.69 26.10 8.30
N GLU A 59 -10.92 26.22 8.80
CA GLU A 59 -11.25 26.07 10.22
C GLU A 59 -10.99 24.66 10.73
N PHE A 60 -11.30 23.66 9.90
CA PHE A 60 -11.05 22.26 10.23
C PHE A 60 -9.54 21.98 10.33
N ILE A 61 -8.73 22.43 9.37
CA ILE A 61 -7.27 22.29 9.36
C ILE A 61 -6.66 22.96 10.61
N GLU A 62 -7.10 24.19 10.91
CA GLU A 62 -6.66 24.93 12.10
C GLU A 62 -7.02 24.22 13.40
N SER A 63 -8.22 23.63 13.47
CA SER A 63 -8.68 22.85 14.63
C SER A 63 -7.85 21.61 14.90
N GLN A 64 -7.22 21.03 13.85
CA GLN A 64 -6.28 19.91 13.95
C GLN A 64 -4.84 20.38 14.32
N GLY A 65 -4.62 21.68 14.47
CA GLY A 65 -3.31 22.26 14.79
C GLY A 65 -2.34 22.23 13.61
N ILE A 66 -2.84 22.14 12.38
CA ILE A 66 -2.06 22.10 11.15
C ILE A 66 -2.06 23.50 10.52
N ALA A 67 -0.90 24.01 10.13
CA ALA A 67 -0.82 25.24 9.35
C ALA A 67 -1.25 25.00 7.90
N GLN A 68 -1.83 26.00 7.24
CA GLN A 68 -2.27 25.87 5.85
C GLN A 68 -1.13 25.46 4.90
N GLU A 69 0.07 26.00 5.09
CA GLU A 69 1.26 25.64 4.30
C GLU A 69 1.66 24.17 4.49
N ASP A 70 1.52 23.64 5.71
CA ASP A 70 1.81 22.24 6.01
C ASP A 70 0.76 21.31 5.38
N PHE A 71 -0.51 21.73 5.37
CA PHE A 71 -1.57 20.99 4.69
C PHE A 71 -1.35 20.96 3.17
N ASP A 72 -0.99 22.08 2.56
CA ASP A 72 -0.69 22.14 1.13
C ASP A 72 0.54 21.25 0.80
N ALA A 73 1.55 21.24 1.66
CA ALA A 73 2.69 20.32 1.52
C ALA A 73 2.29 18.84 1.64
N GLN A 74 1.37 18.50 2.55
CA GLN A 74 0.80 17.15 2.67
C GLN A 74 0.03 16.74 1.41
N CYS A 75 -0.75 17.64 0.82
CA CYS A 75 -1.44 17.39 -0.45
C CYS A 75 -0.45 17.03 -1.57
N GLN A 76 0.67 17.73 -1.66
CA GLN A 76 1.70 17.46 -2.64
C GLN A 76 2.44 16.14 -2.37
N GLN A 77 2.77 15.84 -1.13
CA GLN A 77 3.41 14.57 -0.74
C GLN A 77 2.50 13.38 -1.04
N TYR A 78 1.22 13.50 -0.73
CA TYR A 78 0.23 12.48 -1.08
C TYR A 78 0.16 12.28 -2.59
N ALA A 79 0.09 13.37 -3.36
CA ALA A 79 0.03 13.31 -4.81
C ALA A 79 1.27 12.61 -5.39
N GLN A 80 2.47 12.94 -4.91
CA GLN A 80 3.69 12.27 -5.33
C GLN A 80 3.68 10.78 -5.05
N ALA A 81 3.27 10.38 -3.85
CA ALA A 81 3.21 8.97 -3.48
C ALA A 81 2.18 8.22 -4.32
N LYS A 82 0.99 8.81 -4.51
CA LYS A 82 -0.10 8.23 -5.30
C LYS A 82 0.29 8.06 -6.77
N VAL A 83 0.77 9.12 -7.39
CA VAL A 83 1.18 9.09 -8.82
C VAL A 83 2.36 8.14 -9.02
N LYS A 84 3.33 8.11 -8.09
CA LYS A 84 4.41 7.12 -8.13
C LYS A 84 3.88 5.69 -8.12
N GLN A 85 2.93 5.38 -7.25
CA GLN A 85 2.28 4.08 -7.18
C GLN A 85 1.64 3.71 -8.52
N ASP A 86 0.84 4.61 -9.08
CA ASP A 86 0.11 4.38 -10.33
C ASP A 86 1.07 4.15 -11.51
N LEU A 87 2.14 4.93 -11.59
CA LEU A 87 3.18 4.77 -12.62
C LEU A 87 3.93 3.44 -12.49
N ILE A 88 4.20 2.96 -11.27
CA ILE A 88 4.81 1.65 -11.05
C ILE A 88 3.86 0.53 -11.50
N ILE A 89 2.59 0.60 -11.08
CA ILE A 89 1.57 -0.38 -11.46
C ILE A 89 1.44 -0.43 -12.97
N GLN A 90 1.22 0.73 -13.62
CA GLN A 90 1.09 0.82 -15.07
C GLN A 90 2.35 0.30 -15.79
N GLY A 91 3.53 0.70 -15.32
CA GLY A 91 4.79 0.27 -15.92
C GLY A 91 5.01 -1.24 -15.87
N ILE A 92 4.63 -1.90 -14.78
CA ILE A 92 4.72 -3.36 -14.64
C ILE A 92 3.65 -4.03 -15.49
N MET A 93 2.41 -3.56 -15.45
CA MET A 93 1.32 -4.12 -16.27
C MET A 93 1.65 -4.04 -17.77
N ASP A 94 2.15 -2.90 -18.24
CA ASP A 94 2.55 -2.70 -19.63
C ASP A 94 3.72 -3.62 -20.03
N ALA A 95 4.73 -3.74 -19.18
CA ALA A 95 5.91 -4.58 -19.45
C ALA A 95 5.59 -6.07 -19.52
N GLU A 96 4.65 -6.53 -18.70
CA GLU A 96 4.25 -7.94 -18.61
C GLU A 96 3.00 -8.25 -19.46
N GLY A 97 2.44 -7.27 -20.16
CA GLY A 97 1.27 -7.43 -21.02
C GLY A 97 -0.01 -7.78 -20.27
N MET A 98 -0.12 -7.33 -19.02
CA MET A 98 -1.30 -7.52 -18.18
C MET A 98 -2.40 -6.55 -18.57
N THR A 99 -3.65 -7.02 -18.54
CA THR A 99 -4.82 -6.20 -18.86
C THR A 99 -5.91 -6.40 -17.82
N PHE A 100 -6.86 -5.47 -17.73
CA PHE A 100 -7.98 -5.58 -16.78
C PHE A 100 -9.03 -6.63 -17.17
N ASP A 101 -8.93 -7.21 -18.36
CA ASP A 101 -9.81 -8.24 -18.92
C ASP A 101 -9.14 -9.61 -19.07
N ASP A 102 -7.90 -9.78 -18.60
CA ASP A 102 -7.26 -11.09 -18.51
C ASP A 102 -7.85 -11.96 -17.38
N GLU A 103 -7.57 -13.26 -17.41
CA GLU A 103 -8.19 -14.24 -16.50
C GLU A 103 -7.89 -13.92 -15.02
N GLU A 104 -6.66 -13.51 -14.71
CA GLU A 104 -6.27 -13.20 -13.34
C GLU A 104 -6.91 -11.89 -12.85
N SER A 105 -6.98 -10.88 -13.68
CA SER A 105 -7.67 -9.61 -13.34
C SER A 105 -9.16 -9.82 -13.15
N LEU A 106 -9.81 -10.67 -13.95
CA LEU A 106 -11.20 -11.04 -13.76
C LEU A 106 -11.43 -11.84 -12.46
N ALA A 107 -10.48 -12.68 -12.05
CA ALA A 107 -10.55 -13.36 -10.76
C ALA A 107 -10.50 -12.35 -9.61
N ILE A 108 -9.57 -11.39 -9.63
CA ILE A 108 -9.46 -10.31 -8.64
C ILE A 108 -10.74 -9.46 -8.59
N GLN A 109 -11.35 -9.15 -9.74
CA GLN A 109 -12.64 -8.45 -9.79
C GLN A 109 -13.74 -9.21 -9.03
N ASN A 110 -13.82 -10.52 -9.22
CA ASN A 110 -14.80 -11.34 -8.53
C ASN A 110 -14.55 -11.38 -7.01
N ASP A 111 -13.29 -11.49 -6.59
CA ASP A 111 -12.91 -11.46 -5.17
C ASP A 111 -13.27 -10.13 -4.52
N LEU A 112 -13.05 -9.01 -5.22
CA LEU A 112 -13.46 -7.68 -4.74
C LEU A 112 -14.98 -7.56 -4.62
N VAL A 113 -15.74 -8.08 -5.59
CA VAL A 113 -17.21 -8.09 -5.54
C VAL A 113 -17.70 -8.89 -4.33
N GLU A 114 -17.10 -10.04 -4.04
CA GLU A 114 -17.44 -10.86 -2.86
C GLU A 114 -17.04 -10.15 -1.55
N GLN A 115 -15.83 -9.61 -1.48
CA GLN A 115 -15.30 -8.94 -0.30
C GLN A 115 -16.15 -7.74 0.12
N TYR A 116 -16.59 -6.94 -0.85
CA TYR A 116 -17.42 -5.76 -0.58
C TYR A 116 -18.92 -6.06 -0.55
N GLY A 117 -19.32 -7.30 -0.83
CA GLY A 117 -20.73 -7.73 -0.81
C GLY A 117 -21.61 -6.97 -1.81
N SER A 118 -21.02 -6.48 -2.91
CA SER A 118 -21.71 -5.63 -3.87
C SER A 118 -22.63 -6.39 -4.83
N GLY A 119 -22.51 -7.71 -4.88
CA GLY A 119 -23.31 -8.58 -5.74
C GLY A 119 -22.82 -8.69 -7.18
N ASP A 120 -22.38 -7.59 -7.77
CA ASP A 120 -21.76 -7.56 -9.10
C ASP A 120 -20.78 -6.39 -9.26
N LEU A 121 -19.97 -6.45 -10.32
CA LEU A 121 -18.96 -5.43 -10.63
C LEU A 121 -19.57 -4.06 -10.91
N ALA A 122 -20.73 -4.00 -11.55
CA ALA A 122 -21.38 -2.72 -11.86
C ALA A 122 -21.78 -1.98 -10.58
N THR A 123 -22.34 -2.69 -9.61
CA THR A 123 -22.68 -2.15 -8.28
C THR A 123 -21.43 -1.72 -7.52
N LEU A 124 -20.32 -2.46 -7.61
CA LEU A 124 -19.03 -2.09 -7.02
C LEU A 124 -18.52 -0.77 -7.61
N ILE A 125 -18.54 -0.66 -8.95
CA ILE A 125 -18.14 0.54 -9.68
C ILE A 125 -19.04 1.73 -9.35
N ASP A 126 -20.35 1.54 -9.28
CA ASP A 126 -21.30 2.60 -8.92
C ASP A 126 -21.07 3.13 -7.49
N THR A 127 -20.60 2.27 -6.60
CA THR A 127 -20.34 2.62 -5.20
C THR A 127 -19.02 3.34 -4.99
N TYR A 128 -17.95 2.82 -5.61
CA TYR A 128 -16.57 3.27 -5.35
C TYR A 128 -15.94 4.05 -6.50
N GLY A 129 -16.53 3.98 -7.69
CA GLY A 129 -16.01 4.55 -8.93
C GLY A 129 -15.09 3.62 -9.69
N GLN A 130 -15.10 3.72 -11.02
CA GLN A 130 -14.28 2.89 -11.92
C GLN A 130 -12.79 2.99 -11.58
N VAL A 131 -12.28 4.20 -11.37
CA VAL A 131 -10.86 4.45 -11.10
C VAL A 131 -10.39 3.71 -9.85
N ALA A 132 -11.15 3.78 -8.75
CA ALA A 132 -10.78 3.11 -7.50
C ALA A 132 -10.81 1.58 -7.62
N VAL A 133 -11.75 1.04 -8.41
CA VAL A 133 -11.82 -0.40 -8.70
C VAL A 133 -10.64 -0.84 -9.56
N ASP A 134 -10.33 -0.11 -10.64
CA ASP A 134 -9.19 -0.42 -11.51
C ASP A 134 -7.85 -0.33 -10.75
N GLU A 135 -7.68 0.68 -9.90
CA GLU A 135 -6.52 0.81 -9.03
C GLU A 135 -6.35 -0.39 -8.09
N SER A 136 -7.45 -0.86 -7.49
CA SER A 136 -7.41 -2.02 -6.59
C SER A 136 -7.05 -3.31 -7.34
N ILE A 137 -7.60 -3.50 -8.55
CA ILE A 137 -7.27 -4.64 -9.41
C ILE A 137 -5.81 -4.58 -9.82
N GLY A 138 -5.36 -3.42 -10.33
CA GLY A 138 -4.00 -3.23 -10.81
C GLY A 138 -2.96 -3.44 -9.71
N LEU A 139 -3.20 -2.90 -8.51
CA LEU A 139 -2.32 -3.10 -7.36
C LEU A 139 -2.23 -4.58 -6.98
N THR A 140 -3.36 -5.25 -6.78
CA THR A 140 -3.39 -6.66 -6.41
C THR A 140 -2.70 -7.53 -7.48
N ARG A 141 -2.97 -7.26 -8.75
CA ARG A 141 -2.37 -7.97 -9.88
C ARG A 141 -0.86 -7.86 -9.91
N VAL A 142 -0.36 -6.65 -9.68
CA VAL A 142 1.09 -6.37 -9.63
C VAL A 142 1.74 -6.96 -8.39
N GLU A 143 1.10 -6.87 -7.22
CA GLU A 143 1.60 -7.48 -6.00
C GLU A 143 1.72 -9.00 -6.12
N ASP A 144 0.71 -9.67 -6.70
CA ASP A 144 0.74 -11.12 -6.97
C ASP A 144 1.90 -11.49 -7.90
N PHE A 145 2.08 -10.72 -8.97
CA PHE A 145 3.19 -10.92 -9.89
C PHE A 145 4.56 -10.75 -9.20
N ILE A 146 4.73 -9.71 -8.39
CA ILE A 146 5.97 -9.47 -7.66
C ILE A 146 6.27 -10.63 -6.72
N VAL A 147 5.29 -11.08 -5.94
CA VAL A 147 5.46 -12.19 -4.99
C VAL A 147 5.80 -13.49 -5.72
N ALA A 148 5.13 -13.78 -6.83
CA ALA A 148 5.37 -14.99 -7.62
C ALA A 148 6.78 -15.03 -8.24
N ASN A 149 7.38 -13.87 -8.52
CA ASN A 149 8.69 -13.76 -9.19
C ASN A 149 9.82 -13.31 -8.24
N ALA A 150 9.53 -12.92 -7.01
CA ALA A 150 10.52 -12.49 -6.05
C ALA A 150 11.28 -13.68 -5.43
N THR A 151 12.58 -13.50 -5.20
CA THR A 151 13.38 -14.42 -4.40
C THR A 151 13.49 -13.84 -2.99
N PHE A 152 12.90 -14.53 -2.02
CA PHE A 152 12.97 -14.11 -0.63
C PHE A 152 14.10 -14.85 0.07
N GLU A 153 15.10 -14.13 0.58
CA GLU A 153 16.10 -14.69 1.47
C GLU A 153 15.47 -14.84 2.86
N GLN A 154 15.33 -16.07 3.31
CA GLN A 154 14.90 -16.34 4.67
C GLN A 154 15.99 -15.83 5.61
N ALA A 155 15.68 -14.80 6.41
CA ALA A 155 16.60 -14.37 7.46
C ALA A 155 16.83 -15.57 8.40
N SER A 156 18.03 -16.12 8.35
CA SER A 156 18.43 -17.22 9.22
C SER A 156 18.33 -16.73 10.67
N ALA A 157 17.40 -17.29 11.40
CA ALA A 157 17.29 -17.15 12.85
C ALA A 157 18.41 -17.98 13.50
N ASP A 158 19.66 -17.57 13.26
CA ASP A 158 20.81 -18.19 13.91
C ASP A 158 21.89 -17.16 14.20
N SER A 159 21.71 -16.41 15.28
CA SER A 159 22.81 -15.81 16.04
C SER A 159 22.33 -15.19 17.35
N THR A 160 21.86 -16.00 18.30
CA THR A 160 21.95 -15.64 19.73
C THR A 160 21.73 -16.89 20.59
N ALA A 161 22.68 -17.80 20.58
CA ALA A 161 22.78 -18.80 21.64
C ALA A 161 24.20 -19.36 21.73
N GLU A 162 25.18 -18.50 22.04
CA GLU A 162 26.45 -18.94 22.63
C GLU A 162 27.11 -17.71 23.26
N ASP A 163 26.88 -17.51 24.49
CA ASP A 163 27.82 -17.13 25.55
C ASP A 163 27.11 -16.82 26.87
N ALA A 164 26.84 -17.89 27.62
CA ALA A 164 26.62 -17.77 29.06
C ALA A 164 26.90 -19.12 29.71
N GLY A 165 28.10 -19.34 30.13
CA GLY A 165 28.31 -20.46 31.01
C GLY A 165 29.71 -21.01 31.10
N ALA A 166 30.58 -20.37 31.79
CA ALA A 166 31.64 -21.07 32.51
C ALA A 166 32.42 -20.10 33.45
N GLU A 167 31.92 -19.81 34.60
CA GLU A 167 32.80 -19.47 35.70
C GLU A 167 32.85 -20.65 36.66
N ASP A 168 33.93 -21.35 36.52
CA ASP A 168 34.34 -22.43 37.39
C ASP A 168 34.88 -21.86 38.69
N SER A 169 34.27 -22.25 39.80
CA SER A 169 34.69 -22.01 41.13
C SER A 169 35.78 -22.98 41.52
N THR A 170 37.03 -22.59 41.46
CA THR A 170 38.04 -23.32 42.21
C THR A 170 38.36 -22.68 43.52
N LYS A 171 37.87 -23.32 44.53
CA LYS A 171 38.21 -23.29 45.90
C LYS A 171 39.66 -23.70 46.11
N THR A 172 40.46 -22.94 46.80
CA THR A 172 41.68 -23.43 47.38
C THR A 172 41.74 -23.08 48.85
N ASP A 173 41.90 -24.15 49.57
CA ASP A 173 42.08 -24.31 50.98
C ASP A 173 43.56 -24.01 51.34
N SER A 174 43.80 -23.29 52.43
CA SER A 174 44.80 -23.47 53.49
C SER A 174 44.96 -22.22 54.30
#